data_78736061b52b0f7612354e43e6a9646a
#
_entry.id   78736061b52b0f7612354e43e6a9646a
#
_cell.length_a   1.000
_cell.length_b   1.000
_cell.length_c   1.000
_cell.angle_alpha   90.00
_cell.angle_beta   90.00
_cell.angle_gamma   90.00
#
_symmetry.space_group_name_H-M   'P 1'
#
loop_
_entity.id
_entity.type
_entity.pdbx_description
1 polymer ?
#
loop_
_entity_poly.entity_id
_entity_poly.type
_entity_poly.pdbx_seq_one_letter_code
_entity_poly.pdbx_strand_id
1 'polypeptide(L)' 'MADLTELLKRWPSLPDEAVVNCKVTAAVTGLSERTIRYDPRFERVYLTPNRYGNRVGNIRKVLAGLSKGAA' A
#
# COMPACT_ATOMS: atom_id res chain seq x y z
N MET A 1 17.53 6.29 6.16
CA MET A 1 16.34 5.64 5.59
C MET A 1 15.24 5.55 6.65
N ALA A 2 14.05 6.04 6.38
CA ALA A 2 12.96 5.98 7.35
C ALA A 2 12.56 4.52 7.56
N ASP A 3 12.36 4.11 8.80
CA ASP A 3 11.92 2.77 9.09
C ASP A 3 10.40 2.64 8.88
N LEU A 4 9.90 1.41 8.96
CA LEU A 4 8.49 1.11 8.74
C LEU A 4 7.59 1.86 9.72
N THR A 5 8.01 1.99 10.98
CA THR A 5 7.24 2.67 12.01
C THR A 5 7.03 4.14 11.65
N GLU A 6 8.07 4.82 11.17
CA GLU A 6 7.96 6.21 10.75
C GLU A 6 7.04 6.38 9.55
N LEU A 7 7.14 5.49 8.58
CA LEU A 7 6.27 5.53 7.40
C LEU A 7 4.81 5.34 7.78
N LEU A 8 4.53 4.47 8.74
CA LEU A 8 3.18 4.26 9.25
C LEU A 8 2.63 5.48 9.97
N LYS A 9 3.48 6.20 10.72
CA LYS A 9 3.08 7.45 11.37
C LYS A 9 2.72 8.52 10.35
N ARG A 10 3.42 8.55 9.21
CA ARG A 10 3.18 9.53 8.16
C ARG A 10 2.04 9.15 7.23
N TRP A 11 1.56 7.93 7.32
CA TRP A 11 0.54 7.40 6.41
C TRP A 11 -0.64 8.34 6.20
N PRO A 12 -1.28 8.90 7.26
CA PRO A 12 -2.45 9.76 7.05
C PRO A 12 -2.14 11.05 6.30
N SER A 13 -0.87 11.48 6.31
CA SER A 13 -0.45 12.72 5.67
C SER A 13 0.07 12.52 4.25
N LEU A 14 0.25 11.28 3.81
CA LEU A 14 0.80 11.02 2.49
C LEU A 14 -0.20 11.39 1.39
N PRO A 15 0.26 12.06 0.31
CA PRO A 15 -0.61 12.34 -0.82
C PRO A 15 -0.94 11.07 -1.59
N ASP A 16 -2.06 11.08 -2.32
CA ASP A 16 -2.50 9.92 -3.07
C ASP A 16 -1.52 9.49 -4.17
N GLU A 17 -0.73 10.42 -4.68
CA GLU A 17 0.28 10.13 -5.71
C GLU A 17 1.54 9.47 -5.14
N ALA A 18 1.74 9.50 -3.84
CA ALA A 18 2.91 8.89 -3.23
C ALA A 18 2.91 7.38 -3.46
N VAL A 19 4.09 6.81 -3.60
CA VAL A 19 4.28 5.37 -3.79
C VAL A 19 5.04 4.82 -2.60
N VAL A 20 4.50 3.77 -2.00
CA VAL A 20 5.11 3.09 -0.86
C VAL A 20 5.44 1.65 -1.22
N ASN A 21 6.37 1.05 -0.50
CA ASN A 21 6.76 -0.33 -0.79
C ASN A 21 5.72 -1.33 -0.26
N CYS A 22 5.87 -2.59 -0.65
CA CYS A 22 4.96 -3.66 -0.28
C CYS A 22 4.86 -3.85 1.24
N LYS A 23 5.95 -3.62 1.97
CA LYS A 23 5.95 -3.75 3.43
C LYS A 23 5.03 -2.75 4.10
N VAL A 24 5.05 -1.50 3.61
CA VAL A 24 4.15 -0.46 4.12
C VAL A 24 2.71 -0.81 3.79
N THR A 25 2.45 -1.26 2.57
CA THR A 25 1.11 -1.68 2.15
C THR A 25 0.59 -2.80 3.04
N ALA A 26 1.41 -3.80 3.30
CA ALA A 26 1.05 -4.92 4.16
C ALA A 26 0.72 -4.46 5.58
N ALA A 27 1.53 -3.58 6.13
CA ALA A 27 1.32 -3.08 7.48
C ALA A 27 0.05 -2.25 7.61
N VAL A 28 -0.25 -1.43 6.61
CA VAL A 28 -1.45 -0.57 6.61
C VAL A 28 -2.72 -1.39 6.44
N THR A 29 -2.69 -2.40 5.56
CA THR A 29 -3.88 -3.20 5.25
C THR A 29 -4.07 -4.38 6.18
N GLY A 30 -3.04 -4.79 6.92
CA GLY A 30 -3.08 -6.01 7.73
C GLY A 30 -2.98 -7.29 6.92
N LEU A 31 -2.72 -7.19 5.62
CA LEU A 31 -2.55 -8.36 4.75
C LEU A 31 -1.07 -8.73 4.66
N SER A 32 -0.79 -9.97 4.24
CA SER A 32 0.59 -10.41 4.05
C SER A 32 1.17 -9.78 2.77
N GLU A 33 2.50 -9.65 2.70
CA GLU A 33 3.16 -9.16 1.49
C GLU A 33 2.85 -10.05 0.28
N ARG A 34 2.74 -11.35 0.50
CA ARG A 34 2.39 -12.29 -0.55
C ARG A 34 0.99 -12.01 -1.11
N THR A 35 0.02 -11.77 -0.24
CA THR A 35 -1.34 -11.43 -0.65
C THR A 35 -1.35 -10.17 -1.50
N ILE A 36 -0.64 -9.13 -1.05
CA ILE A 36 -0.57 -7.87 -1.79
C ILE A 36 0.09 -8.07 -3.16
N ARG A 37 1.14 -8.87 -3.22
CA ARG A 37 1.85 -9.13 -4.47
C ARG A 37 0.97 -9.79 -5.53
N TYR A 38 0.08 -10.67 -5.12
CA TYR A 38 -0.77 -11.43 -6.05
C TYR A 38 -2.21 -10.93 -6.14
N ASP A 39 -2.57 -9.91 -5.36
CA ASP A 39 -3.92 -9.35 -5.39
C ASP A 39 -4.02 -8.31 -6.51
N PRO A 40 -4.89 -8.52 -7.52
CA PRO A 40 -5.01 -7.58 -8.64
C PRO A 40 -5.58 -6.22 -8.26
N ARG A 41 -6.17 -6.08 -7.08
CA ARG A 41 -6.68 -4.79 -6.62
C ARG A 41 -5.55 -3.81 -6.27
N PHE A 42 -4.38 -4.33 -5.90
CA PHE A 42 -3.21 -3.51 -5.58
C PHE A 42 -2.37 -3.34 -6.84
N GLU A 43 -2.52 -2.20 -7.49
CA GLU A 43 -1.76 -1.89 -8.70
C GLU A 43 -0.29 -1.71 -8.40
N ARG A 44 0.56 -2.24 -9.26
CA ARG A 44 2.00 -2.08 -9.16
C ARG A 44 2.44 -0.84 -9.91
N VAL A 45 3.23 -0.02 -9.24
CA VAL A 45 3.87 1.13 -9.86
C VAL A 45 5.36 0.85 -9.90
N TYR A 46 5.92 0.67 -11.09
CA TYR A 46 7.34 0.35 -11.26
C TYR A 46 8.17 1.62 -11.17
N LEU A 47 9.01 1.71 -10.14
CA LEU A 47 9.95 2.80 -9.97
C LEU A 47 11.20 2.56 -10.79
N THR A 48 11.61 1.30 -10.90
CA THR A 48 12.67 0.81 -11.77
C THR A 48 12.23 -0.54 -12.32
N PRO A 49 12.93 -1.11 -13.32
CA PRO A 49 12.57 -2.44 -13.84
C PRO A 49 12.49 -3.54 -12.78
N ASN A 50 13.26 -3.41 -11.69
CA ASN A 50 13.33 -4.44 -10.65
C ASN A 50 12.65 -4.04 -9.35
N ARG A 51 12.13 -2.81 -9.26
CA ARG A 51 11.49 -2.33 -8.04
C ARG A 51 10.13 -1.74 -8.34
N TYR A 52 9.17 -2.13 -7.54
CA TYR A 52 7.83 -1.58 -7.64
C TYR A 52 7.28 -1.28 -6.25
N GLY A 53 6.25 -0.45 -6.22
CA GLY A 53 5.52 -0.14 -5.01
C GLY A 53 4.04 -0.02 -5.31
N ASN A 54 3.29 0.46 -4.34
CA ASN A 54 1.86 0.68 -4.47
C ASN A 54 1.55 2.15 -4.25
N ARG A 55 0.63 2.68 -5.04
CA ARG A 55 0.21 4.08 -4.90
C ARG A 55 -0.71 4.22 -3.69
N VAL A 56 -0.47 5.25 -2.88
CA VAL A 56 -1.26 5.49 -1.66
C VAL A 56 -2.75 5.61 -1.96
N GLY A 57 -3.11 6.32 -3.01
CA GLY A 57 -4.51 6.46 -3.41
C GLY A 57 -5.17 5.14 -3.74
N ASN A 58 -4.44 4.24 -4.41
CA ASN A 58 -4.94 2.90 -4.73
C ASN A 58 -5.16 2.09 -3.45
N ILE A 59 -4.22 2.15 -2.51
CA ILE A 59 -4.35 1.45 -1.22
C ILE A 59 -5.57 1.94 -0.48
N ARG A 60 -5.81 3.25 -0.45
CA ARG A 60 -6.97 3.83 0.21
C ARG A 60 -8.28 3.37 -0.42
N LYS A 61 -8.33 3.26 -1.75
CA LYS A 61 -9.50 2.74 -2.47
C LYS A 61 -9.78 1.29 -2.10
N VAL A 62 -8.75 0.46 -2.05
CA VAL A 62 -8.89 -0.94 -1.69
C VAL A 62 -9.40 -1.07 -0.25
N LEU A 63 -8.84 -0.29 0.68
CA LEU A 63 -9.27 -0.31 2.07
C LEU A 63 -10.74 0.09 2.20
N ALA A 64 -11.17 1.10 1.47
CA ALA A 64 -12.58 1.53 1.48
C ALA A 64 -13.50 0.40 0.96
N GLY A 65 -13.07 -0.30 -0.09
CA GLY A 65 -13.80 -1.44 -0.63
C GLY A 65 -13.89 -2.60 0.35
N LEU A 66 -12.80 -2.91 1.04
CA LEU A 66 -12.79 -3.95 2.06
C LEU A 66 -13.71 -3.61 3.23
N SER A 67 -13.70 -2.37 3.67
CA SER A 67 -14.56 -1.91 4.74
C SER A 67 -16.04 -2.08 4.38
N LYS A 68 -16.42 -1.77 3.15
CA LYS A 68 -17.78 -1.97 2.67
C LYS A 68 -18.13 -3.45 2.52
N GLY A 69 -17.16 -4.25 2.06
CA GLY A 69 -17.36 -5.67 1.84
C GLY A 69 -17.48 -6.47 3.13
N ALA A 70 -17.00 -5.93 4.24
CA ALA A 70 -17.07 -6.59 5.54
C ALA A 70 -18.44 -6.46 6.22
N ALA A 71 -19.30 -5.66 5.67
CA ALA A 71 -20.63 -5.43 6.23
C ALA A 71 -21.54 -6.65 6.05
#